data_25a1b85e5844915c71fabc170482eba7
#
_entry.id   25a1b85e5844915c71fabc170482eba7
#
_cell.length_a   1.000
_cell.length_b   1.000
_cell.length_c   1.000
_cell.angle_alpha   90.00
_cell.angle_beta   90.00
_cell.angle_gamma   90.00
#
_symmetry.space_group_name_H-M   'P 1'
#
loop_
_entity.id
_entity.type
_entity.pdbx_description
1 polymer ?
#
loop_
_entity_poly.entity_id
_entity_poly.type
_entity_poly.pdbx_seq_one_letter_code
_entity_poly.pdbx_strand_id
1 'polypeptide(L)'
;GTFQKEEEAVYYGITKPLDSWNPVWANFHYWIDLFRMSSKAKGFKDKIGVYVHAPGWQPEYLGGYQSAPEIDKENYKKYDAWSGNNWAAYSLLQFVVALVAGSAMLFLFEKMTAAQNILSAIFIMATLISCGALFERNVWLRHFEIIRLVSSLSLIFVFLNIPNLILISILFIIIQIISLIWFFRIQNQKHVETQLI
;
A
#
# COMPACT_ATOMS: atom_id res chain seq x y z
N GLY A 1 -32.86 -4.73 18.51
CA GLY A 1 -32.78 -5.37 17.21
C GLY A 1 -32.84 -6.87 17.35
N THR A 2 -33.81 -7.49 16.72
CA THR A 2 -33.88 -8.94 16.63
C THR A 2 -32.81 -9.40 15.65
N PHE A 3 -31.88 -10.24 16.07
CA PHE A 3 -30.98 -10.96 15.17
C PHE A 3 -31.83 -11.94 14.37
N GLN A 4 -32.22 -11.54 13.16
CA GLN A 4 -32.80 -12.45 12.20
C GLN A 4 -31.70 -13.30 11.59
N LYS A 5 -31.97 -14.58 11.42
CA LYS A 5 -31.06 -15.49 10.73
C LYS A 5 -30.93 -15.00 9.29
N GLU A 6 -29.72 -14.75 8.83
CA GLU A 6 -29.49 -14.36 7.44
C GLU A 6 -29.92 -15.52 6.53
N GLU A 7 -30.92 -15.27 5.68
CA GLU A 7 -31.44 -16.26 4.72
C GLU A 7 -30.63 -16.22 3.41
N GLU A 8 -29.94 -15.10 3.14
CA GLU A 8 -29.10 -14.93 1.95
C GLU A 8 -27.62 -14.71 2.36
N ALA A 9 -26.69 -15.19 1.56
CA ALA A 9 -25.27 -14.93 1.75
C ALA A 9 -24.98 -13.43 1.59
N VAL A 10 -24.37 -12.82 2.62
CA VAL A 10 -23.99 -11.41 2.60
C VAL A 10 -22.62 -11.27 1.94
N TYR A 11 -22.55 -10.43 0.91
CA TYR A 11 -21.31 -10.09 0.22
C TYR A 11 -20.76 -8.77 0.77
N TYR A 12 -19.60 -8.84 1.41
CA TYR A 12 -18.93 -7.68 2.01
C TYR A 12 -17.90 -7.11 1.04
N GLY A 13 -17.81 -5.79 0.98
CA GLY A 13 -16.79 -5.09 0.21
C GLY A 13 -17.36 -3.95 -0.63
N ILE A 14 -16.50 -3.38 -1.47
CA ILE A 14 -16.89 -2.37 -2.45
C ILE A 14 -17.42 -3.04 -3.71
N THR A 15 -18.39 -2.40 -4.39
CA THR A 15 -19.05 -2.94 -5.59
C THR A 15 -18.08 -3.20 -6.75
N LYS A 16 -16.99 -2.45 -6.83
CA LYS A 16 -15.87 -2.68 -7.77
C LYS A 16 -14.67 -3.19 -6.96
N PRO A 17 -14.32 -4.47 -7.05
CA PRO A 17 -13.17 -5.02 -6.31
C PRO A 17 -11.89 -4.24 -6.58
N LEU A 18 -11.11 -4.03 -5.53
CA LEU A 18 -9.83 -3.32 -5.63
C LEU A 18 -8.73 -4.19 -6.24
N ASP A 19 -8.82 -5.50 -6.02
CA ASP A 19 -7.88 -6.54 -6.47
C ASP A 19 -6.41 -6.20 -6.16
N SER A 20 -6.18 -5.59 -5.01
CA SER A 20 -4.85 -5.20 -4.56
C SER A 20 -4.78 -5.03 -3.04
N TRP A 21 -3.66 -5.47 -2.45
CA TRP A 21 -3.28 -5.23 -1.06
C TRP A 21 -2.46 -3.94 -0.88
N ASN A 22 -2.20 -3.20 -1.96
CA ASN A 22 -1.44 -1.96 -1.90
C ASN A 22 -2.25 -0.84 -1.21
N PRO A 23 -1.86 -0.38 -0.01
CA PRO A 23 -2.63 0.63 0.73
C PRO A 23 -2.64 2.00 0.05
N VAL A 24 -1.61 2.34 -0.72
CA VAL A 24 -1.58 3.58 -1.50
C VAL A 24 -2.59 3.50 -2.64
N TRP A 25 -2.62 2.38 -3.37
CA TRP A 25 -3.61 2.15 -4.42
C TRP A 25 -5.03 2.18 -3.84
N ALA A 26 -5.27 1.56 -2.69
CA ALA A 26 -6.56 1.56 -2.02
C ALA A 26 -7.09 2.99 -1.74
N ASN A 27 -6.19 3.93 -1.42
CA ASN A 27 -6.56 5.33 -1.15
C ASN A 27 -6.65 6.21 -2.41
N PHE A 28 -5.87 5.90 -3.45
CA PHE A 28 -5.75 6.79 -4.61
C PHE A 28 -6.44 6.31 -5.88
N HIS A 29 -6.86 5.04 -5.99
CA HIS A 29 -7.51 4.52 -7.20
C HIS A 29 -8.72 5.34 -7.64
N TYR A 30 -9.56 5.78 -6.69
CA TYR A 30 -10.74 6.60 -6.98
C TYR A 30 -10.36 7.97 -7.56
N TRP A 31 -9.31 8.60 -7.05
CA TRP A 31 -8.79 9.86 -7.58
C TRP A 31 -8.27 9.72 -9.01
N ILE A 32 -7.65 8.60 -9.32
CA ILE A 32 -7.19 8.28 -10.68
C ILE A 32 -8.38 8.08 -11.62
N ASP A 33 -9.45 7.43 -11.17
CA ASP A 33 -10.68 7.28 -11.96
C ASP A 33 -11.35 8.64 -12.19
N LEU A 34 -11.45 9.51 -11.19
CA LEU A 34 -11.91 10.89 -11.34
C LEU A 34 -11.08 11.69 -12.33
N PHE A 35 -9.74 11.56 -12.25
CA PHE A 35 -8.84 12.23 -13.19
C PHE A 35 -9.06 11.75 -14.62
N ARG A 36 -9.23 10.45 -14.83
CA ARG A 36 -9.53 9.86 -16.15
C ARG A 36 -10.87 10.35 -16.69
N MET A 37 -11.90 10.45 -15.84
CA MET A 37 -13.21 10.97 -16.23
C MET A 37 -13.11 12.46 -16.58
N SER A 38 -12.45 13.27 -15.74
CA SER A 38 -12.20 14.68 -15.98
C SER A 38 -11.43 14.94 -17.28
N SER A 39 -10.44 14.10 -17.60
CA SER A 39 -9.67 14.23 -18.84
C SER A 39 -10.51 14.00 -20.12
N LYS A 40 -11.56 13.19 -20.03
CA LYS A 40 -12.51 12.94 -21.13
C LYS A 40 -13.53 14.09 -21.31
N ALA A 41 -13.71 14.93 -20.29
CA ALA A 41 -14.65 16.05 -20.37
C ALA A 41 -14.11 17.16 -21.27
N LYS A 42 -14.99 17.73 -22.12
CA LYS A 42 -14.63 18.72 -23.16
C LYS A 42 -14.45 20.14 -22.59
N GLY A 43 -15.26 20.54 -21.63
CA GLY A 43 -15.27 21.89 -21.08
C GLY A 43 -14.63 21.98 -19.68
N PHE A 44 -14.09 23.15 -19.35
CA PHE A 44 -13.49 23.38 -18.02
C PHE A 44 -14.50 23.20 -16.88
N LYS A 45 -15.75 23.65 -17.07
CA LYS A 45 -16.85 23.45 -16.10
C LYS A 45 -17.14 21.97 -15.87
N ASP A 46 -17.16 21.17 -16.94
CA ASP A 46 -17.42 19.74 -16.85
C ASP A 46 -16.27 19.00 -16.19
N LYS A 47 -15.03 19.44 -16.45
CA LYS A 47 -13.84 18.88 -15.79
C LYS A 47 -13.87 19.07 -14.27
N ILE A 48 -14.25 20.28 -13.82
CA ILE A 48 -14.43 20.56 -12.38
C ILE A 48 -15.66 19.83 -11.86
N GLY A 49 -16.72 19.77 -12.64
CA GLY A 49 -17.99 19.11 -12.28
C GLY A 49 -17.78 17.67 -11.83
N VAL A 50 -16.85 16.92 -12.45
CA VAL A 50 -16.52 15.54 -12.05
C VAL A 50 -16.07 15.42 -10.59
N TYR A 51 -15.44 16.46 -10.05
CA TYR A 51 -14.93 16.45 -8.66
C TYR A 51 -15.92 17.01 -7.62
N VAL A 52 -16.89 17.80 -8.07
CA VAL A 52 -17.77 18.60 -7.17
C VAL A 52 -19.19 18.04 -7.11
N HIS A 53 -19.67 17.38 -8.17
CA HIS A 53 -20.99 16.77 -8.19
C HIS A 53 -21.03 15.44 -7.40
N ALA A 54 -22.23 14.89 -7.27
CA ALA A 54 -22.43 13.61 -6.61
C ALA A 54 -21.62 12.48 -7.27
N PRO A 55 -21.15 11.48 -6.51
CA PRO A 55 -20.46 10.32 -7.06
C PRO A 55 -21.24 9.67 -8.20
N GLY A 56 -20.55 9.34 -9.30
CA GLY A 56 -21.18 8.79 -10.52
C GLY A 56 -21.68 9.84 -11.50
N TRP A 57 -21.58 11.14 -11.19
CA TRP A 57 -21.93 12.17 -12.15
C TRP A 57 -20.87 12.31 -13.25
N GLN A 58 -21.35 12.41 -14.47
CA GLN A 58 -20.59 12.84 -15.63
C GLN A 58 -21.49 13.61 -16.60
N PRO A 59 -20.91 14.43 -17.52
CA PRO A 59 -21.70 15.14 -18.51
C PRO A 59 -22.58 14.21 -19.34
N GLU A 60 -23.75 14.68 -19.80
CA GLU A 60 -24.71 13.89 -20.58
C GLU A 60 -24.09 13.26 -21.83
N TYR A 61 -23.18 13.97 -22.51
CA TYR A 61 -22.48 13.46 -23.70
C TYR A 61 -21.48 12.32 -23.40
N LEU A 62 -21.18 12.07 -22.10
CA LEU A 62 -20.38 10.93 -21.62
C LEU A 62 -21.23 9.83 -20.98
N GLY A 63 -22.56 9.99 -20.99
CA GLY A 63 -23.51 9.01 -20.49
C GLY A 63 -24.31 9.45 -19.25
N GLY A 64 -24.13 10.68 -18.75
CA GLY A 64 -24.87 11.21 -17.61
C GLY A 64 -24.56 10.51 -16.31
N TYR A 65 -25.49 10.57 -15.34
CA TYR A 65 -25.31 9.93 -14.04
C TYR A 65 -25.27 8.40 -14.15
N GLN A 66 -24.24 7.78 -13.57
CA GLN A 66 -24.11 6.34 -13.46
C GLN A 66 -24.18 5.92 -11.99
N SER A 67 -25.14 5.06 -11.67
CA SER A 67 -25.19 4.41 -10.36
C SER A 67 -24.03 3.44 -10.20
N ALA A 68 -23.65 3.17 -8.94
CA ALA A 68 -22.69 2.11 -8.66
C ALA A 68 -23.18 0.78 -9.24
N PRO A 69 -22.31 -0.03 -9.87
CA PRO A 69 -22.69 -1.34 -10.40
C PRO A 69 -23.18 -2.23 -9.25
N GLU A 70 -24.18 -3.06 -9.51
CA GLU A 70 -24.58 -4.11 -8.57
C GLU A 70 -23.51 -5.19 -8.49
N ILE A 71 -23.42 -5.84 -7.32
CA ILE A 71 -22.47 -6.95 -7.13
C ILE A 71 -23.00 -8.16 -7.91
N ASP A 72 -22.17 -8.70 -8.80
CA ASP A 72 -22.44 -9.96 -9.45
C ASP A 72 -22.24 -11.11 -8.43
N LYS A 73 -23.36 -11.56 -7.84
CA LYS A 73 -23.36 -12.59 -6.80
C LYS A 73 -22.88 -13.95 -7.31
N GLU A 74 -23.07 -14.24 -8.60
CA GLU A 74 -22.71 -15.54 -9.19
C GLU A 74 -21.21 -15.66 -9.46
N ASN A 75 -20.57 -14.56 -9.85
CA ASN A 75 -19.15 -14.52 -10.20
C ASN A 75 -18.27 -13.87 -9.13
N TYR A 76 -18.83 -13.53 -7.96
CA TYR A 76 -18.07 -12.91 -6.89
C TYR A 76 -16.96 -13.84 -6.40
N LYS A 77 -15.71 -13.41 -6.56
CA LYS A 77 -14.54 -14.04 -5.98
C LYS A 77 -13.86 -13.06 -5.02
N LYS A 78 -13.71 -13.52 -3.77
CA LYS A 78 -12.89 -12.77 -2.82
C LYS A 78 -11.46 -12.71 -3.32
N TYR A 79 -10.88 -11.50 -3.38
CA TYR A 79 -9.47 -11.35 -3.70
C TYR A 79 -8.62 -12.04 -2.62
N ASP A 80 -7.84 -13.02 -3.01
CA ASP A 80 -6.91 -13.73 -2.16
C ASP A 80 -5.57 -13.90 -2.89
N ALA A 81 -4.53 -13.30 -2.34
CA ALA A 81 -3.17 -13.33 -2.88
C ALA A 81 -2.21 -13.90 -1.82
N TRP A 82 -2.53 -15.09 -1.28
CA TRP A 82 -1.68 -15.72 -0.28
C TRP A 82 -0.30 -16.09 -0.85
N SER A 83 0.75 -15.54 -0.27
CA SER A 83 2.12 -15.72 -0.74
C SER A 83 2.94 -16.81 -0.03
N GLY A 84 2.36 -17.48 0.97
CA GLY A 84 3.00 -18.50 1.80
C GLY A 84 3.65 -17.94 3.07
N ASN A 85 3.91 -18.84 4.04
CA ASN A 85 4.29 -18.48 5.40
C ASN A 85 5.58 -17.64 5.51
N ASN A 86 6.60 -17.94 4.71
CA ASN A 86 7.87 -17.21 4.78
C ASN A 86 7.73 -15.75 4.32
N TRP A 87 6.95 -15.51 3.26
CA TRP A 87 6.65 -14.16 2.78
C TRP A 87 5.75 -13.41 3.76
N ALA A 88 4.77 -14.09 4.35
CA ALA A 88 3.90 -13.51 5.37
C ALA A 88 4.68 -13.09 6.62
N ALA A 89 5.60 -13.93 7.11
CA ALA A 89 6.45 -13.62 8.25
C ALA A 89 7.40 -12.44 7.97
N TYR A 90 7.98 -12.40 6.77
CA TYR A 90 8.80 -11.26 6.34
C TYR A 90 7.98 -9.97 6.24
N SER A 91 6.78 -10.02 5.64
CA SER A 91 5.87 -8.89 5.55
C SER A 91 5.45 -8.39 6.93
N LEU A 92 5.19 -9.30 7.87
CA LEU A 92 4.86 -8.95 9.25
C LEU A 92 6.02 -8.19 9.92
N LEU A 93 7.27 -8.63 9.74
CA LEU A 93 8.43 -7.90 10.24
C LEU A 93 8.48 -6.48 9.66
N GLN A 94 8.31 -6.33 8.34
CA GLN A 94 8.33 -5.02 7.69
C GLN A 94 7.19 -4.12 8.17
N PHE A 95 6.01 -4.70 8.40
CA PHE A 95 4.87 -3.97 8.97
C PHE A 95 5.17 -3.47 10.38
N VAL A 96 5.78 -4.30 11.24
CA VAL A 96 6.20 -3.88 12.59
C VAL A 96 7.24 -2.75 12.51
N VAL A 97 8.19 -2.81 11.56
CA VAL A 97 9.15 -1.73 11.33
C VAL A 97 8.43 -0.43 10.93
N ALA A 98 7.44 -0.50 10.03
CA ALA A 98 6.66 0.67 9.65
C ALA A 98 5.85 1.24 10.83
N LEU A 99 5.26 0.37 11.66
CA LEU A 99 4.50 0.76 12.85
C LEU A 99 5.40 1.49 13.87
N VAL A 100 6.57 0.93 14.16
CA VAL A 100 7.55 1.55 15.07
C VAL A 100 8.05 2.88 14.51
N ALA A 101 8.37 2.94 13.20
CA ALA A 101 8.80 4.19 12.56
C ALA A 101 7.70 5.27 12.59
N GLY A 102 6.44 4.89 12.34
CA GLY A 102 5.29 5.79 12.41
C GLY A 102 5.07 6.31 13.83
N SER A 103 5.15 5.43 14.84
CA SER A 103 5.06 5.84 16.24
C SER A 103 6.20 6.78 16.63
N ALA A 104 7.44 6.46 16.25
CA ALA A 104 8.59 7.32 16.49
C ALA A 104 8.44 8.70 15.82
N MET A 105 7.96 8.73 14.57
CA MET A 105 7.68 9.98 13.86
C MET A 105 6.66 10.84 14.61
N LEU A 106 5.58 10.26 15.14
CA LEU A 106 4.58 11.00 15.90
C LEU A 106 5.16 11.59 17.20
N PHE A 107 5.93 10.80 17.96
CA PHE A 107 6.53 11.28 19.21
C PHE A 107 7.67 12.29 19.01
N LEU A 108 8.36 12.24 17.89
CA LEU A 108 9.50 13.10 17.60
C LEU A 108 9.16 14.24 16.64
N PHE A 109 7.92 14.36 16.21
CA PHE A 109 7.48 15.28 15.15
C PHE A 109 7.97 16.71 15.36
N GLU A 110 7.86 17.25 16.58
CA GLU A 110 8.30 18.61 16.92
C GLU A 110 9.83 18.77 17.00
N LYS A 111 10.56 17.66 17.20
CA LYS A 111 12.03 17.66 17.27
C LYS A 111 12.69 17.43 15.91
N MET A 112 11.90 17.07 14.92
CA MET A 112 12.34 16.76 13.58
C MET A 112 12.14 17.97 12.65
N THR A 113 13.07 18.15 11.72
CA THR A 113 12.90 19.11 10.64
C THR A 113 11.84 18.66 9.66
N ALA A 114 11.29 19.58 8.85
CA ALA A 114 10.31 19.24 7.81
C ALA A 114 10.87 18.17 6.84
N ALA A 115 12.15 18.24 6.46
CA ALA A 115 12.79 17.26 5.61
C ALA A 115 12.84 15.86 6.26
N GLN A 116 13.16 15.78 7.55
CA GLN A 116 13.16 14.51 8.30
C GLN A 116 11.76 13.91 8.38
N ASN A 117 10.74 14.71 8.64
CA ASN A 117 9.35 14.26 8.66
C ASN A 117 8.90 13.73 7.29
N ILE A 118 9.22 14.45 6.20
CA ILE A 118 8.89 14.02 4.83
C ILE A 118 9.60 12.70 4.49
N LEU A 119 10.90 12.58 4.78
CA LEU A 119 11.67 11.36 4.50
C LEU A 119 11.15 10.15 5.31
N SER A 120 10.78 10.37 6.57
CA SER A 120 10.15 9.34 7.41
C SER A 120 8.81 8.89 6.83
N ALA A 121 7.97 9.82 6.41
CA ALA A 121 6.69 9.50 5.77
C ALA A 121 6.88 8.71 4.47
N ILE A 122 7.85 9.09 3.61
CA ILE A 122 8.19 8.36 2.38
C ILE A 122 8.65 6.95 2.72
N PHE A 123 9.52 6.77 3.72
CA PHE A 123 9.98 5.45 4.16
C PHE A 123 8.83 4.56 4.64
N ILE A 124 7.94 5.10 5.48
CA ILE A 124 6.77 4.38 5.99
C ILE A 124 5.86 3.96 4.83
N MET A 125 5.54 4.89 3.92
CA MET A 125 4.70 4.60 2.75
C MET A 125 5.35 3.54 1.84
N ALA A 126 6.63 3.65 1.54
CA ALA A 126 7.35 2.66 0.75
C ALA A 126 7.35 1.27 1.42
N THR A 127 7.47 1.22 2.75
CA THR A 127 7.42 -0.03 3.50
C THR A 127 6.03 -0.66 3.45
N LEU A 128 4.96 0.12 3.57
CA LEU A 128 3.59 -0.38 3.45
C LEU A 128 3.25 -0.85 2.02
N ILE A 129 3.75 -0.15 0.99
CA ILE A 129 3.64 -0.59 -0.41
C ILE A 129 4.35 -1.94 -0.59
N SER A 130 5.55 -2.08 -0.02
CA SER A 130 6.28 -3.34 -0.05
C SER A 130 5.51 -4.48 0.60
N CYS A 131 4.90 -4.26 1.77
CA CYS A 131 4.05 -5.25 2.44
C CYS A 131 2.92 -5.75 1.53
N GLY A 132 2.19 -4.85 0.85
CA GLY A 132 1.15 -5.22 -0.10
C GLY A 132 1.71 -6.01 -1.29
N ALA A 133 2.80 -5.53 -1.89
CA ALA A 133 3.44 -6.17 -3.04
C ALA A 133 4.02 -7.57 -2.73
N LEU A 134 4.43 -7.82 -1.47
CA LEU A 134 4.90 -9.13 -1.00
C LEU A 134 3.78 -10.18 -1.05
N PHE A 135 2.55 -9.80 -0.68
CA PHE A 135 1.39 -10.70 -0.80
C PHE A 135 1.01 -10.96 -2.25
N GLU A 136 1.10 -9.95 -3.12
CA GLU A 136 0.74 -10.05 -4.54
C GLU A 136 1.84 -10.69 -5.41
N ARG A 137 3.05 -10.88 -4.88
CA ARG A 137 4.23 -11.40 -5.60
C ARG A 137 4.53 -10.63 -6.90
N ASN A 138 4.40 -9.33 -6.86
CA ASN A 138 4.62 -8.46 -8.01
C ASN A 138 6.03 -8.60 -8.58
N VAL A 139 6.17 -8.59 -9.91
CA VAL A 139 7.45 -8.75 -10.62
C VAL A 139 8.46 -7.66 -10.24
N TRP A 140 8.00 -6.44 -10.05
CA TRP A 140 8.82 -5.28 -9.69
C TRP A 140 9.30 -5.28 -8.22
N LEU A 141 8.70 -6.13 -7.37
CA LEU A 141 8.96 -6.19 -5.94
C LEU A 141 10.45 -6.37 -5.61
N ARG A 142 11.17 -7.22 -6.35
CA ARG A 142 12.59 -7.48 -6.10
C ARG A 142 13.42 -6.21 -6.14
N HIS A 143 13.29 -5.43 -7.19
CA HIS A 143 14.05 -4.18 -7.35
C HIS A 143 13.61 -3.12 -6.36
N PHE A 144 12.30 -2.99 -6.16
CA PHE A 144 11.75 -2.03 -5.21
C PHE A 144 12.22 -2.31 -3.78
N GLU A 145 12.20 -3.57 -3.34
CA GLU A 145 12.60 -3.95 -1.99
C GLU A 145 14.09 -3.70 -1.74
N ILE A 146 14.94 -4.04 -2.70
CA ILE A 146 16.39 -3.76 -2.60
C ILE A 146 16.63 -2.25 -2.52
N ILE A 147 16.03 -1.48 -3.41
CA ILE A 147 16.17 -0.01 -3.41
C ILE A 147 15.68 0.57 -2.07
N ARG A 148 14.52 0.11 -1.58
CA ARG A 148 13.95 0.56 -0.30
C ARG A 148 14.87 0.27 0.86
N LEU A 149 15.37 -0.96 0.99
CA LEU A 149 16.26 -1.36 2.08
C LEU A 149 17.60 -0.64 2.03
N VAL A 150 18.19 -0.50 0.85
CA VAL A 150 19.47 0.20 0.68
C VAL A 150 19.30 1.70 0.93
N SER A 151 18.27 2.34 0.36
CA SER A 151 18.03 3.77 0.56
C SER A 151 17.66 4.10 2.02
N SER A 152 17.01 3.18 2.74
CA SER A 152 16.71 3.38 4.15
C SER A 152 17.95 3.49 5.04
N LEU A 153 19.07 2.88 4.65
CA LEU A 153 20.34 3.05 5.36
C LEU A 153 20.87 4.49 5.28
N SER A 154 20.60 5.19 4.17
CA SER A 154 20.99 6.61 4.03
C SER A 154 20.19 7.55 4.93
N LEU A 155 18.97 7.15 5.35
CA LEU A 155 18.16 7.95 6.27
C LEU A 155 18.83 8.13 7.63
N ILE A 156 19.72 7.22 8.03
CA ILE A 156 20.45 7.30 9.29
C ILE A 156 21.27 8.59 9.38
N PHE A 157 21.95 8.97 8.29
CA PHE A 157 22.72 10.21 8.25
C PHE A 157 21.87 11.46 8.50
N VAL A 158 20.59 11.40 8.14
CA VAL A 158 19.65 12.49 8.36
C VAL A 158 19.25 12.62 9.85
N PHE A 159 19.33 11.53 10.61
CA PHE A 159 18.91 11.47 12.01
C PHE A 159 20.09 11.54 13.02
N LEU A 160 21.35 11.52 12.57
CA LEU A 160 22.52 11.56 13.46
C LEU A 160 22.58 12.80 14.35
N ASN A 161 21.93 13.87 13.97
CA ASN A 161 21.93 15.14 14.72
C ASN A 161 20.95 15.15 15.90
N ILE A 162 20.12 14.10 16.08
CA ILE A 162 19.19 14.00 17.20
C ILE A 162 19.90 13.29 18.37
N PRO A 163 20.09 13.94 19.52
CA PRO A 163 20.74 13.34 20.67
C PRO A 163 20.05 12.02 21.09
N ASN A 164 20.85 11.05 21.57
CA ASN A 164 20.40 9.75 22.05
C ASN A 164 19.78 8.78 21.00
N LEU A 165 19.79 9.12 19.71
CA LEU A 165 19.29 8.22 18.65
C LEU A 165 20.35 7.26 18.09
N ILE A 166 21.60 7.33 18.54
CA ILE A 166 22.70 6.49 18.03
C ILE A 166 22.36 4.99 18.21
N LEU A 167 21.90 4.59 19.40
CA LEU A 167 21.53 3.20 19.66
C LEU A 167 20.35 2.73 18.77
N ILE A 168 19.34 3.59 18.62
CA ILE A 168 18.18 3.31 17.76
C ILE A 168 18.62 3.21 16.29
N SER A 169 19.54 4.06 15.84
CA SER A 169 20.10 4.02 14.49
C SER A 169 20.88 2.72 14.24
N ILE A 170 21.69 2.28 15.19
CA ILE A 170 22.42 0.99 15.11
C ILE A 170 21.42 -0.17 15.01
N LEU A 171 20.41 -0.21 15.86
CA LEU A 171 19.39 -1.24 15.84
C LEU A 171 18.65 -1.25 14.49
N PHE A 172 18.31 -0.07 13.97
CA PHE A 172 17.68 0.07 12.66
C PHE A 172 18.57 -0.49 11.54
N ILE A 173 19.87 -0.18 11.53
CA ILE A 173 20.83 -0.75 10.54
C ILE A 173 20.79 -2.27 10.60
N ILE A 174 20.90 -2.84 11.81
CA ILE A 174 20.90 -4.28 12.00
C ILE A 174 19.62 -4.91 11.42
N ILE A 175 18.46 -4.32 11.71
CA ILE A 175 17.16 -4.77 11.18
C ILE A 175 17.14 -4.71 9.64
N GLN A 176 17.65 -3.64 9.02
CA GLN A 176 17.67 -3.51 7.56
C GLN A 176 18.60 -4.56 6.93
N ILE A 177 19.77 -4.81 7.51
CA ILE A 177 20.70 -5.84 7.02
C ILE A 177 20.08 -7.25 7.16
N ILE A 178 19.49 -7.57 8.30
CA ILE A 178 18.78 -8.83 8.51
C ILE A 178 17.65 -8.98 7.49
N SER A 179 16.87 -7.92 7.27
CA SER A 179 15.77 -7.89 6.29
C SER A 179 16.29 -8.20 4.88
N LEU A 180 17.41 -7.59 4.48
CA LEU A 180 18.01 -7.80 3.16
C LEU A 180 18.47 -9.26 2.98
N ILE A 181 19.16 -9.81 3.97
CA ILE A 181 19.63 -11.21 3.95
C ILE A 181 18.42 -12.16 3.89
N TRP A 182 17.41 -11.92 4.70
CA TRP A 182 16.20 -12.75 4.75
C TRP A 182 15.43 -12.70 3.42
N PHE A 183 15.27 -11.52 2.85
CA PHE A 183 14.60 -11.33 1.56
C PHE A 183 15.29 -12.14 0.44
N PHE A 184 16.62 -12.10 0.35
CA PHE A 184 17.37 -12.90 -0.62
C PHE A 184 17.24 -14.41 -0.38
N ARG A 185 17.23 -14.86 0.88
CA ARG A 185 17.03 -16.28 1.21
C ARG A 185 15.66 -16.79 0.73
N ILE A 186 14.60 -16.03 0.97
CA ILE A 186 13.25 -16.41 0.52
C ILE A 186 13.18 -16.45 -1.02
N GLN A 187 13.80 -15.49 -1.70
CA GLN A 187 13.82 -15.49 -3.17
C GLN A 187 14.56 -16.69 -3.75
N ASN A 188 15.70 -17.07 -3.19
CA ASN A 188 16.48 -18.19 -3.66
C ASN A 188 15.75 -19.53 -3.47
N GLN A 189 14.99 -19.71 -2.39
CA GLN A 189 14.17 -20.90 -2.19
C GLN A 189 13.14 -21.08 -3.32
N LYS A 190 12.52 -20.01 -3.80
CA LYS A 190 11.57 -20.04 -4.91
C LYS A 190 12.21 -20.50 -6.23
N HIS A 191 13.46 -20.10 -6.52
CA HIS A 191 14.14 -20.52 -7.74
C HIS A 191 14.42 -22.02 -7.75
N VAL A 192 14.72 -22.63 -6.60
CA VAL A 192 14.97 -24.08 -6.49
C VAL A 192 13.69 -24.87 -6.69
N GLU A 193 12.57 -24.44 -6.09
CA GLU A 193 11.26 -25.10 -6.27
C GLU A 193 10.76 -25.06 -7.73
N THR A 194 11.01 -23.95 -8.45
CA THR A 194 10.57 -23.81 -9.85
C THR A 194 11.42 -24.62 -10.84
N GLN A 195 12.64 -25.03 -10.47
CA GLN A 195 13.51 -25.87 -11.30
C GLN A 195 13.28 -27.37 -11.10
N LEU A 196 12.53 -27.77 -10.07
CA LEU A 196 12.24 -29.17 -9.73
C LEU A 196 10.87 -29.65 -10.25
N ILE A 197 10.11 -28.76 -10.93
CA ILE A 197 8.83 -29.04 -11.59
C ILE A 197 9.01 -28.95 -13.10
#